data_e1c963e64c014bfba5fc63c6c7032cf9
#
_entry.id   e1c963e64c014bfba5fc63c6c7032cf9
#
_cell.length_a   1.000
_cell.length_b   1.000
_cell.length_c   1.000
_cell.angle_alpha   90.00
_cell.angle_beta   90.00
_cell.angle_gamma   90.00
#
_symmetry.space_group_name_H-M   'P 1'
#
loop_
_entity.id
_entity.type
_entity.pdbx_description
1 polymer ?
#
loop_
_entity_poly.entity_id
_entity_poly.type
_entity_poly.pdbx_seq_one_letter_code
_entity_poly.pdbx_strand_id
1 'polypeptide(L)'
;MGTIKSIGILTSGGDAPGMNAAIRAVTRSAIYNGLKVYGIYRGYKGLVTDEIQEFKSQNVSNIIQMGGTILKTARCKEFTTPEGRAQAYENMKKHEIDALVIIGGDGSLTGARIFAQEFDVPCIGLPGTIDNDLYGTDTTIGYDTALNTILDAVDKIRDTATSHERLFFVEVMGRDAGFLALNGAIAAGAEAAIIPEFSTEVDQLEEFIEHGFRKSKSSSIVLVAESELTGGAMHYAERVKNEYPQYDVRVTILGHLQRGGRPTAHDRIIASRMGVASIQALLEGQRNVMTGIDDDKIVYVAFVKAIKNDKPIDRELVNVLHELSI
;
A
#
# COMPACT_ATOMS: atom_id res chain seq x y z
N MET A 1 -26.90 8.43 20.04
CA MET A 1 -25.82 8.73 19.10
C MET A 1 -26.26 9.91 18.25
N GLY A 2 -25.43 10.95 18.11
CA GLY A 2 -25.75 12.08 17.22
C GLY A 2 -25.75 11.60 15.76
N THR A 3 -26.64 12.15 14.95
CA THR A 3 -26.68 11.86 13.51
C THR A 3 -25.48 12.51 12.85
N ILE A 4 -24.62 11.74 12.15
CA ILE A 4 -23.49 12.26 11.38
C ILE A 4 -24.05 13.16 10.27
N LYS A 5 -23.59 14.41 10.19
CA LYS A 5 -24.00 15.42 9.19
C LYS A 5 -22.84 15.84 8.31
N SER A 6 -21.60 15.61 8.78
CA SER A 6 -20.40 16.05 8.08
C SER A 6 -19.25 15.08 8.32
N ILE A 7 -18.37 14.96 7.31
CA ILE A 7 -17.16 14.13 7.39
C ILE A 7 -15.93 14.91 6.96
N GLY A 8 -14.81 14.59 7.59
CA GLY A 8 -13.47 14.94 7.10
C GLY A 8 -12.84 13.76 6.35
N ILE A 9 -12.20 14.03 5.23
CA ILE A 9 -11.42 13.04 4.48
C ILE A 9 -9.96 13.46 4.39
N LEU A 10 -9.05 12.53 4.68
CA LEU A 10 -7.62 12.76 4.55
C LEU A 10 -6.89 11.56 3.96
N THR A 11 -5.73 11.83 3.36
CA THR A 11 -4.75 10.82 2.98
C THR A 11 -3.52 10.96 3.86
N SER A 12 -2.95 9.86 4.32
CA SER A 12 -1.82 9.85 5.25
C SER A 12 -0.86 8.70 4.92
N GLY A 13 0.41 8.87 5.27
CA GLY A 13 1.46 7.91 4.96
C GLY A 13 2.06 8.12 3.55
N GLY A 14 2.57 7.06 2.95
CA GLY A 14 3.02 7.09 1.55
C GLY A 14 1.82 7.17 0.61
N ASP A 15 2.00 7.88 -0.50
CA ASP A 15 0.98 7.89 -1.55
C ASP A 15 0.94 6.54 -2.29
N ALA A 16 -0.25 6.23 -2.80
CA ALA A 16 -0.51 5.03 -3.58
C ALA A 16 -1.45 5.35 -4.75
N PRO A 17 -1.22 4.77 -5.95
CA PRO A 17 -2.11 4.95 -7.08
C PRO A 17 -3.51 4.44 -6.76
N GLY A 18 -4.54 5.28 -6.95
CA GLY A 18 -5.92 4.96 -6.55
C GLY A 18 -6.44 5.75 -5.35
N MET A 19 -5.57 6.43 -4.58
CA MET A 19 -6.02 7.31 -3.51
C MET A 19 -6.99 8.39 -4.00
N ASN A 20 -6.76 8.97 -5.18
CA ASN A 20 -7.69 9.95 -5.77
C ASN A 20 -9.04 9.32 -6.15
N ALA A 21 -9.05 8.07 -6.59
CA ALA A 21 -10.31 7.35 -6.84
C ALA A 21 -11.09 7.14 -5.53
N ALA A 22 -10.40 6.80 -4.44
CA ALA A 22 -11.00 6.68 -3.10
C ALA A 22 -11.54 8.02 -2.59
N ILE A 23 -10.76 9.12 -2.67
CA ILE A 23 -11.20 10.47 -2.30
C ILE A 23 -12.48 10.83 -3.06
N ARG A 24 -12.50 10.58 -4.37
CA ARG A 24 -13.67 10.84 -5.21
C ARG A 24 -14.88 10.01 -4.77
N ALA A 25 -14.71 8.74 -4.49
CA ALA A 25 -15.79 7.85 -4.11
C ALA A 25 -16.39 8.24 -2.76
N VAL A 26 -15.55 8.47 -1.75
CA VAL A 26 -15.97 8.94 -0.41
C VAL A 26 -16.73 10.27 -0.53
N THR A 27 -16.15 11.27 -1.22
CA THR A 27 -16.77 12.59 -1.37
C THR A 27 -18.13 12.51 -2.05
N ARG A 28 -18.23 11.78 -3.16
CA ARG A 28 -19.49 11.68 -3.90
C ARG A 28 -20.54 10.86 -3.16
N SER A 29 -20.16 9.78 -2.51
CA SER A 29 -21.06 8.96 -1.70
C SER A 29 -21.61 9.76 -0.50
N ALA A 30 -20.76 10.53 0.19
CA ALA A 30 -21.17 11.38 1.29
C ALA A 30 -22.18 12.46 0.83
N ILE A 31 -21.88 13.17 -0.24
CA ILE A 31 -22.79 14.20 -0.82
C ILE A 31 -24.11 13.56 -1.26
N TYR A 32 -24.07 12.38 -1.90
CA TYR A 32 -25.26 11.64 -2.30
C TYR A 32 -26.19 11.33 -1.11
N ASN A 33 -25.62 11.05 0.06
CA ASN A 33 -26.33 10.80 1.30
C ASN A 33 -26.61 12.07 2.13
N GLY A 34 -26.42 13.27 1.57
CA GLY A 34 -26.74 14.55 2.19
C GLY A 34 -25.73 15.04 3.24
N LEU A 35 -24.52 14.43 3.30
CA LEU A 35 -23.46 14.84 4.21
C LEU A 35 -22.63 15.98 3.62
N LYS A 36 -22.17 16.91 4.48
CA LYS A 36 -21.10 17.84 4.14
C LYS A 36 -19.77 17.10 4.14
N VAL A 37 -18.84 17.49 3.27
CA VAL A 37 -17.52 16.88 3.15
C VAL A 37 -16.44 17.94 3.26
N TYR A 38 -15.41 17.65 4.06
CA TYR A 38 -14.23 18.49 4.22
C TYR A 38 -12.99 17.71 3.81
N GLY A 39 -12.28 18.23 2.80
CA GLY A 39 -10.93 17.73 2.44
C GLY A 39 -9.90 18.30 3.40
N ILE A 40 -9.11 17.45 4.02
CA ILE A 40 -8.04 17.80 4.95
C ILE A 40 -6.71 17.61 4.21
N TYR A 41 -6.03 18.69 3.88
CA TYR A 41 -4.78 18.65 3.14
C TYR A 41 -3.62 18.22 4.01
N ARG A 42 -2.65 17.50 3.43
CA ARG A 42 -1.45 17.02 4.13
C ARG A 42 -1.72 16.10 5.34
N GLY A 43 -2.84 15.38 5.30
CA GLY A 43 -3.17 14.36 6.29
C GLY A 43 -3.33 14.91 7.71
N TYR A 44 -2.79 14.20 8.69
CA TYR A 44 -2.86 14.61 10.10
C TYR A 44 -2.19 15.95 10.37
N LYS A 45 -1.17 16.33 9.59
CA LYS A 45 -0.56 17.65 9.72
C LYS A 45 -1.58 18.75 9.45
N GLY A 46 -2.32 18.63 8.36
CA GLY A 46 -3.36 19.60 8.01
C GLY A 46 -4.52 19.63 9.01
N LEU A 47 -4.82 18.51 9.65
CA LEU A 47 -5.81 18.49 10.73
C LEU A 47 -5.31 19.29 11.95
N VAL A 48 -4.02 19.20 12.29
CA VAL A 48 -3.39 19.99 13.37
C VAL A 48 -3.26 21.46 12.99
N THR A 49 -2.91 21.78 11.73
CA THR A 49 -2.64 23.16 11.27
C THR A 49 -3.84 23.83 10.62
N ASP A 50 -5.03 23.25 10.69
CA ASP A 50 -6.30 23.78 10.16
C ASP A 50 -6.32 23.98 8.63
N GLU A 51 -5.70 23.05 7.88
CA GLU A 51 -5.72 23.05 6.41
C GLU A 51 -6.93 22.27 5.89
N ILE A 52 -8.13 22.74 6.26
CA ILE A 52 -9.41 22.09 6.04
C ILE A 52 -10.23 22.93 5.08
N GLN A 53 -10.77 22.30 4.04
CA GLN A 53 -11.60 22.95 3.03
C GLN A 53 -12.88 22.16 2.76
N GLU A 54 -14.02 22.84 2.70
CA GLU A 54 -15.27 22.19 2.27
C GLU A 54 -15.16 21.73 0.81
N PHE A 55 -15.54 20.47 0.57
CA PHE A 55 -15.55 19.86 -0.75
C PHE A 55 -16.97 19.75 -1.29
N LYS A 56 -17.10 20.10 -2.58
CA LYS A 56 -18.27 19.84 -3.42
C LYS A 56 -17.90 18.79 -4.48
N SER A 57 -18.89 18.28 -5.20
CA SER A 57 -18.67 17.27 -6.24
C SER A 57 -17.67 17.69 -7.33
N GLN A 58 -17.56 19.02 -7.58
CA GLN A 58 -16.62 19.59 -8.55
C GLN A 58 -15.15 19.46 -8.11
N ASN A 59 -14.86 19.52 -6.80
CA ASN A 59 -13.51 19.41 -6.27
C ASN A 59 -12.88 18.05 -6.56
N VAL A 60 -13.70 17.03 -6.80
CA VAL A 60 -13.25 15.67 -7.11
C VAL A 60 -13.55 15.25 -8.55
N SER A 61 -13.78 16.20 -9.44
CA SER A 61 -13.98 15.94 -10.87
C SER A 61 -12.63 15.66 -11.55
N ASN A 62 -12.63 14.71 -12.49
CA ASN A 62 -11.44 14.36 -13.32
C ASN A 62 -10.19 13.95 -12.54
N ILE A 63 -10.34 13.33 -11.35
CA ILE A 63 -9.20 12.87 -10.55
C ILE A 63 -9.06 11.35 -10.49
N ILE A 64 -10.06 10.57 -10.90
CA ILE A 64 -10.06 9.09 -10.79
C ILE A 64 -8.87 8.43 -11.49
N GLN A 65 -8.38 9.03 -12.58
CA GLN A 65 -7.25 8.53 -13.36
C GLN A 65 -5.90 9.07 -12.89
N MET A 66 -5.87 9.99 -11.93
CA MET A 66 -4.64 10.63 -11.46
C MET A 66 -3.95 9.77 -10.41
N GLY A 67 -2.63 9.60 -10.56
CA GLY A 67 -1.77 9.05 -9.51
C GLY A 67 -1.57 10.04 -8.34
N GLY A 68 -0.89 9.57 -7.31
CA GLY A 68 -0.69 10.36 -6.10
C GLY A 68 -2.01 10.69 -5.38
N THR A 69 -2.04 11.82 -4.68
CA THR A 69 -3.22 12.30 -3.95
C THR A 69 -3.38 13.81 -4.03
N ILE A 70 -4.58 14.28 -4.39
CA ILE A 70 -4.89 15.72 -4.43
C ILE A 70 -4.87 16.37 -3.04
N LEU A 71 -5.13 15.58 -1.98
CA LEU A 71 -5.07 16.05 -0.59
C LEU A 71 -3.64 16.13 -0.07
N LYS A 72 -2.67 15.58 -0.80
CA LYS A 72 -1.26 15.49 -0.36
C LYS A 72 -1.10 14.70 0.94
N THR A 73 0.12 14.34 1.27
CA THR A 73 0.49 13.71 2.55
C THR A 73 1.66 14.47 3.17
N ALA A 74 1.79 14.39 4.49
CA ALA A 74 2.96 14.87 5.20
C ALA A 74 3.18 14.05 6.49
N ARG A 75 4.44 13.86 6.86
CA ARG A 75 4.77 13.38 8.21
C ARG A 75 4.36 14.43 9.24
N CYS A 76 3.71 14.01 10.31
CA CYS A 76 3.28 14.90 11.40
C CYS A 76 3.73 14.34 12.76
N LYS A 77 4.84 14.85 13.27
CA LYS A 77 5.34 14.47 14.60
C LYS A 77 4.40 14.99 15.69
N GLU A 78 3.81 16.17 15.50
CA GLU A 78 2.89 16.80 16.44
C GLU A 78 1.68 15.90 16.71
N PHE A 79 1.15 15.20 15.72
CA PHE A 79 0.00 14.29 15.90
C PHE A 79 0.34 13.05 16.75
N THR A 80 1.61 12.74 16.95
CA THR A 80 2.02 11.64 17.84
C THR A 80 1.92 12.03 19.32
N THR A 81 1.75 13.32 19.63
CA THR A 81 1.61 13.86 20.99
C THR A 81 0.12 14.07 21.34
N PRO A 82 -0.27 13.95 22.63
CA PRO A 82 -1.62 14.27 23.07
C PRO A 82 -2.04 15.71 22.74
N GLU A 83 -1.13 16.68 22.88
CA GLU A 83 -1.38 18.09 22.62
C GLU A 83 -1.71 18.35 21.13
N GLY A 84 -0.95 17.74 20.22
CA GLY A 84 -1.20 17.85 18.80
C GLY A 84 -2.52 17.20 18.38
N ARG A 85 -2.89 16.07 18.98
CA ARG A 85 -4.20 15.44 18.75
C ARG A 85 -5.35 16.27 19.34
N ALA A 86 -5.15 16.90 20.51
CA ALA A 86 -6.13 17.82 21.07
C ALA A 86 -6.34 19.03 20.13
N GLN A 87 -5.27 19.61 19.59
CA GLN A 87 -5.38 20.70 18.61
C GLN A 87 -6.13 20.24 17.33
N ALA A 88 -5.83 19.04 16.84
CA ALA A 88 -6.54 18.43 15.69
C ALA A 88 -8.05 18.29 15.97
N TYR A 89 -8.42 17.87 17.17
CA TYR A 89 -9.82 17.75 17.59
C TYR A 89 -10.53 19.10 17.69
N GLU A 90 -9.86 20.15 18.23
CA GLU A 90 -10.43 21.49 18.25
C GLU A 90 -10.69 22.03 16.82
N ASN A 91 -9.73 21.82 15.89
CA ASN A 91 -9.92 22.20 14.50
C ASN A 91 -11.09 21.44 13.85
N MET A 92 -11.21 20.14 14.14
CA MET A 92 -12.34 19.33 13.68
C MET A 92 -13.67 19.87 14.19
N LYS A 93 -13.78 20.24 15.47
CA LYS A 93 -14.99 20.85 16.05
C LYS A 93 -15.30 22.22 15.44
N LYS A 94 -14.28 23.03 15.19
CA LYS A 94 -14.41 24.37 14.56
C LYS A 94 -15.11 24.27 13.20
N HIS A 95 -14.85 23.20 12.44
CA HIS A 95 -15.46 22.92 11.14
C HIS A 95 -16.72 22.06 11.24
N GLU A 96 -17.20 21.76 12.45
CA GLU A 96 -18.37 20.91 12.68
C GLU A 96 -18.24 19.53 12.00
N ILE A 97 -17.04 18.92 12.00
CA ILE A 97 -16.79 17.61 11.41
C ILE A 97 -17.12 16.53 12.44
N ASP A 98 -18.09 15.65 12.12
CA ASP A 98 -18.60 14.62 13.02
C ASP A 98 -17.78 13.31 12.97
N ALA A 99 -17.18 12.99 11.81
CA ALA A 99 -16.46 11.74 11.59
C ALA A 99 -15.30 11.92 10.60
N LEU A 100 -14.34 10.99 10.63
CA LEU A 100 -13.20 10.99 9.72
C LEU A 100 -13.15 9.74 8.83
N VAL A 101 -12.79 9.94 7.57
CA VAL A 101 -12.40 8.87 6.65
C VAL A 101 -10.92 9.04 6.34
N ILE A 102 -10.13 8.02 6.67
CA ILE A 102 -8.67 8.03 6.56
C ILE A 102 -8.23 7.05 5.47
N ILE A 103 -7.52 7.52 4.45
CA ILE A 103 -6.95 6.69 3.40
C ILE A 103 -5.44 6.57 3.65
N GLY A 104 -4.96 5.37 3.94
CA GLY A 104 -3.53 5.16 4.21
C GLY A 104 -3.21 3.76 4.72
N GLY A 105 -1.94 3.54 5.06
CA GLY A 105 -1.43 2.27 5.57
C GLY A 105 -1.50 2.16 7.10
N ASP A 106 -0.77 1.19 7.65
CA ASP A 106 -0.74 0.82 9.07
C ASP A 106 -0.57 2.01 10.03
N GLY A 107 0.46 2.84 9.82
CA GLY A 107 0.69 4.02 10.67
C GLY A 107 -0.46 5.02 10.66
N SER A 108 -1.18 5.15 9.54
CA SER A 108 -2.33 6.04 9.40
C SER A 108 -3.53 5.52 10.18
N LEU A 109 -3.79 4.20 10.12
CA LEU A 109 -4.84 3.53 10.87
C LEU A 109 -4.53 3.50 12.38
N THR A 110 -3.25 3.38 12.74
CA THR A 110 -2.80 3.51 14.14
C THR A 110 -3.12 4.90 14.69
N GLY A 111 -2.81 5.96 13.94
CA GLY A 111 -3.16 7.33 14.31
C GLY A 111 -4.67 7.53 14.44
N ALA A 112 -5.46 7.01 13.50
CA ALA A 112 -6.92 7.05 13.55
C ALA A 112 -7.48 6.35 14.78
N ARG A 113 -6.94 5.17 15.12
CA ARG A 113 -7.36 4.40 16.30
C ARG A 113 -7.13 5.17 17.60
N ILE A 114 -5.93 5.74 17.77
CA ILE A 114 -5.59 6.51 18.98
C ILE A 114 -6.51 7.73 19.09
N PHE A 115 -6.66 8.49 18.01
CA PHE A 115 -7.51 9.68 17.95
C PHE A 115 -8.97 9.36 18.28
N ALA A 116 -9.50 8.29 17.69
CA ALA A 116 -10.86 7.82 17.95
C ALA A 116 -11.08 7.41 19.41
N GLN A 117 -10.08 6.80 20.05
CA GLN A 117 -10.15 6.41 21.47
C GLN A 117 -10.09 7.60 22.41
N GLU A 118 -9.28 8.61 22.13
CA GLU A 118 -9.12 9.80 22.98
C GLU A 118 -10.33 10.74 22.91
N PHE A 119 -10.95 10.90 21.74
CA PHE A 119 -11.97 11.94 21.50
C PHE A 119 -13.34 11.39 21.13
N ASP A 120 -13.54 10.09 21.14
CA ASP A 120 -14.79 9.40 20.73
C ASP A 120 -15.26 9.78 19.31
N VAL A 121 -14.32 10.06 18.39
CA VAL A 121 -14.58 10.40 17.00
C VAL A 121 -14.78 9.13 16.17
N PRO A 122 -15.88 8.96 15.43
CA PRO A 122 -16.02 7.87 14.49
C PRO A 122 -14.99 7.97 13.36
N CYS A 123 -14.19 6.92 13.17
CA CYS A 123 -13.20 6.84 12.12
C CYS A 123 -13.42 5.59 11.26
N ILE A 124 -13.36 5.74 9.94
CA ILE A 124 -13.31 4.63 8.99
C ILE A 124 -12.03 4.72 8.19
N GLY A 125 -11.29 3.61 8.09
CA GLY A 125 -10.07 3.50 7.30
C GLY A 125 -10.30 2.88 5.92
N LEU A 126 -9.54 3.33 4.92
CA LEU A 126 -9.38 2.68 3.64
C LEU A 126 -7.91 2.28 3.48
N PRO A 127 -7.61 1.03 3.12
CA PRO A 127 -6.24 0.53 3.01
C PRO A 127 -5.54 1.10 1.76
N GLY A 128 -4.92 2.27 1.89
CA GLY A 128 -4.19 2.97 0.82
C GLY A 128 -2.68 2.77 1.00
N THR A 129 -2.15 1.68 0.48
CA THR A 129 -0.72 1.34 0.48
C THR A 129 -0.42 0.36 -0.65
N ILE A 130 0.79 0.44 -1.23
CA ILE A 130 1.26 -0.51 -2.24
C ILE A 130 1.81 -1.81 -1.62
N ASP A 131 2.08 -1.83 -0.32
CA ASP A 131 2.79 -2.93 0.36
C ASP A 131 1.91 -4.18 0.56
N ASN A 132 0.59 -4.02 0.50
CA ASN A 132 -0.44 -5.07 0.66
C ASN A 132 -0.33 -5.85 1.99
N ASP A 133 0.17 -5.20 3.02
CA ASP A 133 0.54 -5.76 4.33
C ASP A 133 -0.56 -5.66 5.40
N LEU A 134 -1.69 -5.03 5.10
CA LEU A 134 -2.78 -4.85 6.07
C LEU A 134 -3.63 -6.12 6.22
N TYR A 135 -3.77 -6.59 7.45
CA TYR A 135 -4.57 -7.77 7.76
C TYR A 135 -6.07 -7.55 7.53
N GLY A 136 -6.74 -8.58 6.99
CA GLY A 136 -8.19 -8.61 6.79
C GLY A 136 -8.67 -7.95 5.49
N THR A 137 -7.78 -7.82 4.52
CA THR A 137 -8.12 -7.49 3.13
C THR A 137 -7.22 -8.26 2.17
N ASP A 138 -7.77 -8.77 1.10
CA ASP A 138 -7.02 -9.47 0.04
C ASP A 138 -6.08 -8.50 -0.68
N THR A 139 -6.57 -7.28 -0.92
CA THR A 139 -5.85 -6.29 -1.69
C THR A 139 -5.99 -4.90 -1.09
N THR A 140 -4.92 -4.11 -1.21
CA THR A 140 -4.88 -2.69 -0.82
C THR A 140 -4.87 -1.80 -2.06
N ILE A 141 -5.38 -0.56 -1.91
CA ILE A 141 -5.44 0.43 -2.98
C ILE A 141 -4.02 0.84 -3.38
N GLY A 142 -3.65 0.60 -4.64
CA GLY A 142 -2.35 0.92 -5.22
C GLY A 142 -1.45 -0.29 -5.45
N TYR A 143 -1.75 -1.43 -4.85
CA TYR A 143 -0.97 -2.65 -4.96
C TYR A 143 -0.92 -3.19 -6.40
N ASP A 144 -2.07 -3.30 -7.07
CA ASP A 144 -2.14 -3.79 -8.45
C ASP A 144 -1.39 -2.89 -9.42
N THR A 145 -1.46 -1.58 -9.25
CA THR A 145 -0.69 -0.63 -10.07
C THR A 145 0.81 -0.77 -9.83
N ALA A 146 1.24 -0.97 -8.59
CA ALA A 146 2.65 -1.20 -8.28
C ALA A 146 3.16 -2.50 -8.91
N LEU A 147 2.38 -3.59 -8.87
CA LEU A 147 2.70 -4.84 -9.57
C LEU A 147 2.87 -4.62 -11.08
N ASN A 148 1.94 -3.90 -11.72
CA ASN A 148 2.05 -3.61 -13.15
C ASN A 148 3.29 -2.76 -13.48
N THR A 149 3.70 -1.86 -12.59
CA THR A 149 4.96 -1.09 -12.74
C THR A 149 6.18 -2.02 -12.65
N ILE A 150 6.17 -2.99 -11.73
CA ILE A 150 7.23 -4.01 -11.61
C ILE A 150 7.30 -4.84 -12.89
N LEU A 151 6.16 -5.33 -13.41
CA LEU A 151 6.09 -6.10 -14.64
C LEU A 151 6.69 -5.35 -15.83
N ASP A 152 6.25 -4.10 -16.05
CA ASP A 152 6.77 -3.25 -17.13
C ASP A 152 8.30 -3.04 -17.03
N ALA A 153 8.84 -2.93 -15.83
CA ALA A 153 10.27 -2.81 -15.61
C ALA A 153 11.02 -4.13 -15.83
N VAL A 154 10.51 -5.24 -15.30
CA VAL A 154 11.14 -6.57 -15.42
C VAL A 154 11.14 -7.05 -16.86
N ASP A 155 10.07 -6.83 -17.61
CA ASP A 155 10.00 -7.17 -19.04
C ASP A 155 11.11 -6.47 -19.83
N LYS A 156 11.34 -5.17 -19.58
CA LYS A 156 12.44 -4.40 -20.21
C LYS A 156 13.83 -4.90 -19.78
N ILE A 157 13.98 -5.31 -18.51
CA ILE A 157 15.22 -5.90 -18.00
C ILE A 157 15.47 -7.26 -18.67
N ARG A 158 14.41 -8.05 -18.88
CA ARG A 158 14.52 -9.37 -19.53
C ARG A 158 15.04 -9.27 -20.96
N ASP A 159 14.59 -8.29 -21.72
CA ASP A 159 15.06 -8.07 -23.10
C ASP A 159 16.58 -7.84 -23.14
N THR A 160 17.13 -7.09 -22.18
CA THR A 160 18.58 -6.87 -22.11
C THR A 160 19.33 -8.02 -21.43
N ALA A 161 18.71 -8.69 -20.48
CA ALA A 161 19.31 -9.82 -19.76
C ALA A 161 19.64 -10.98 -20.72
N THR A 162 18.70 -11.35 -21.59
CA THR A 162 18.87 -12.42 -22.59
C THR A 162 19.99 -12.16 -23.57
N SER A 163 20.35 -10.90 -23.80
CA SER A 163 21.41 -10.51 -24.74
C SER A 163 22.83 -10.70 -24.19
N HIS A 164 23.01 -10.95 -22.85
CA HIS A 164 24.32 -10.88 -22.21
C HIS A 164 24.60 -11.96 -21.15
N GLU A 165 23.76 -12.96 -21.00
CA GLU A 165 23.93 -14.05 -20.01
C GLU A 165 24.18 -13.55 -18.57
N ARG A 166 23.28 -12.64 -18.06
CA ARG A 166 23.46 -11.96 -16.78
C ARG A 166 22.47 -12.39 -15.73
N LEU A 167 22.89 -12.31 -14.48
CA LEU A 167 22.03 -12.41 -13.31
C LEU A 167 21.61 -11.01 -12.84
N PHE A 168 20.32 -10.74 -12.85
CA PHE A 168 19.75 -9.49 -12.37
C PHE A 168 19.07 -9.66 -11.03
N PHE A 169 19.46 -8.86 -10.04
CA PHE A 169 18.68 -8.61 -8.84
C PHE A 169 17.85 -7.33 -9.03
N VAL A 170 16.53 -7.45 -8.94
CA VAL A 170 15.60 -6.33 -9.08
C VAL A 170 14.95 -6.06 -7.72
N GLU A 171 15.35 -4.95 -7.08
CA GLU A 171 14.77 -4.56 -5.81
C GLU A 171 13.41 -3.88 -6.02
N VAL A 172 12.43 -4.35 -5.29
CA VAL A 172 11.06 -3.83 -5.27
C VAL A 172 10.68 -3.36 -3.88
N MET A 173 9.79 -2.38 -3.79
CA MET A 173 9.25 -1.91 -2.53
C MET A 173 8.45 -3.02 -1.83
N GLY A 174 7.89 -2.74 -0.69
CA GLY A 174 7.12 -3.67 0.14
C GLY A 174 7.50 -3.55 1.61
N ARG A 175 8.58 -2.79 1.92
CA ARG A 175 9.09 -2.66 3.28
C ARG A 175 9.49 -4.05 3.82
N ASP A 176 8.89 -4.44 4.96
CA ASP A 176 9.12 -5.75 5.57
C ASP A 176 8.07 -6.79 5.13
N ALA A 177 7.45 -6.61 3.94
CA ALA A 177 6.47 -7.51 3.35
C ALA A 177 6.84 -7.91 1.93
N GLY A 178 6.83 -9.20 1.65
CA GLY A 178 7.27 -9.80 0.38
C GLY A 178 6.22 -9.87 -0.71
N PHE A 179 5.01 -9.31 -0.53
CA PHE A 179 3.90 -9.47 -1.47
C PHE A 179 4.22 -8.96 -2.88
N LEU A 180 4.85 -7.78 -3.00
CA LEU A 180 5.25 -7.23 -4.30
C LEU A 180 6.33 -8.07 -4.97
N ALA A 181 7.32 -8.55 -4.19
CA ALA A 181 8.41 -9.37 -4.73
C ALA A 181 7.90 -10.74 -5.19
N LEU A 182 7.12 -11.44 -4.36
CA LEU A 182 6.60 -12.77 -4.68
C LEU A 182 5.65 -12.75 -5.88
N ASN A 183 4.61 -11.90 -5.81
CA ASN A 183 3.62 -11.83 -6.89
C ASN A 183 4.22 -11.25 -8.17
N GLY A 184 5.13 -10.28 -8.03
CA GLY A 184 5.89 -9.73 -9.16
C GLY A 184 6.77 -10.78 -9.83
N ALA A 185 7.44 -11.63 -9.05
CA ALA A 185 8.27 -12.73 -9.58
C ALA A 185 7.44 -13.75 -10.36
N ILE A 186 6.32 -14.20 -9.81
CA ILE A 186 5.42 -15.13 -10.48
C ILE A 186 4.90 -14.52 -11.80
N ALA A 187 4.38 -13.29 -11.73
CA ALA A 187 3.74 -12.65 -12.86
C ALA A 187 4.74 -12.25 -13.97
N ALA A 188 5.98 -11.93 -13.63
CA ALA A 188 7.05 -11.63 -14.58
C ALA A 188 7.81 -12.89 -15.05
N GLY A 189 7.53 -14.07 -14.50
CA GLY A 189 8.30 -15.30 -14.79
C GLY A 189 9.75 -15.17 -14.36
N ALA A 190 10.02 -14.56 -13.22
CA ALA A 190 11.34 -14.51 -12.62
C ALA A 190 11.70 -15.85 -11.99
N GLU A 191 12.99 -16.14 -11.85
CA GLU A 191 13.49 -17.41 -11.34
C GLU A 191 13.39 -17.54 -9.82
N ALA A 192 13.35 -16.43 -9.09
CA ALA A 192 13.20 -16.43 -7.63
C ALA A 192 12.65 -15.10 -7.10
N ALA A 193 12.13 -15.16 -5.87
CA ALA A 193 11.83 -14.01 -5.04
C ALA A 193 12.51 -14.16 -3.69
N ILE A 194 13.23 -13.13 -3.26
CA ILE A 194 13.83 -13.06 -1.92
C ILE A 194 12.94 -12.14 -1.08
N ILE A 195 12.34 -12.72 -0.04
CA ILE A 195 11.34 -12.04 0.79
C ILE A 195 11.66 -12.14 2.28
N PRO A 196 11.32 -11.13 3.09
CA PRO A 196 11.72 -11.09 4.50
C PRO A 196 11.07 -12.18 5.35
N GLU A 197 9.87 -12.65 5.00
CA GLU A 197 9.10 -13.63 5.77
C GLU A 197 9.84 -14.97 5.95
N PHE A 198 10.74 -15.32 5.02
CA PHE A 198 11.53 -16.56 5.10
C PHE A 198 13.03 -16.34 5.36
N SER A 199 13.45 -15.11 5.63
CA SER A 199 14.86 -14.75 5.83
C SER A 199 15.53 -15.49 7.01
N THR A 200 14.77 -15.95 7.98
CA THR A 200 15.25 -16.68 9.16
C THR A 200 15.14 -18.20 9.02
N GLU A 201 14.40 -18.71 8.03
CA GLU A 201 14.14 -20.12 7.84
C GLU A 201 15.13 -20.79 6.89
N VAL A 202 15.50 -20.09 5.80
CA VAL A 202 16.34 -20.62 4.71
C VAL A 202 17.22 -19.52 4.15
N ASP A 203 18.46 -19.86 3.71
CA ASP A 203 19.24 -18.97 2.84
C ASP A 203 18.67 -19.03 1.41
N GLN A 204 17.73 -18.12 1.13
CA GLN A 204 16.99 -18.07 -0.13
C GLN A 204 17.92 -17.86 -1.36
N LEU A 205 19.08 -17.24 -1.17
CA LEU A 205 20.07 -17.09 -2.23
C LEU A 205 20.76 -18.43 -2.55
N GLU A 206 21.19 -19.17 -1.51
CA GLU A 206 21.83 -20.46 -1.67
C GLU A 206 20.85 -21.45 -2.32
N GLU A 207 19.61 -21.50 -1.86
CA GLU A 207 18.56 -22.33 -2.45
C GLU A 207 18.33 -21.99 -3.94
N PHE A 208 18.28 -20.70 -4.29
CA PHE A 208 18.17 -20.27 -5.69
C PHE A 208 19.37 -20.72 -6.53
N ILE A 209 20.60 -20.54 -6.04
CA ILE A 209 21.81 -20.90 -6.81
C ILE A 209 21.91 -22.41 -6.99
N GLU A 210 21.60 -23.20 -5.97
CA GLU A 210 21.64 -24.66 -6.04
C GLU A 210 20.57 -25.25 -6.96
N HIS A 211 19.35 -24.76 -6.90
CA HIS A 211 18.21 -25.34 -7.59
C HIS A 211 17.80 -24.58 -8.86
N GLY A 212 17.94 -23.25 -8.86
CA GLY A 212 17.43 -22.37 -9.92
C GLY A 212 18.41 -22.05 -11.04
N PHE A 213 19.73 -22.10 -10.79
CA PHE A 213 20.73 -21.66 -11.75
C PHE A 213 21.25 -22.84 -12.58
N ARG A 214 20.43 -23.38 -13.45
CA ARG A 214 20.87 -24.45 -14.37
C ARG A 214 21.70 -23.87 -15.50
N LYS A 215 22.78 -24.61 -15.88
CA LYS A 215 23.76 -24.26 -16.94
C LYS A 215 23.20 -23.99 -18.35
N SER A 216 21.87 -24.13 -18.53
CA SER A 216 21.20 -23.95 -19.82
C SER A 216 20.44 -22.62 -19.96
N LYS A 217 20.31 -21.80 -18.89
CA LYS A 217 19.63 -20.50 -18.98
C LYS A 217 20.64 -19.40 -19.29
N SER A 218 20.33 -18.61 -20.31
CA SER A 218 21.16 -17.48 -20.74
C SER A 218 21.07 -16.25 -19.83
N SER A 219 20.07 -16.19 -18.96
CA SER A 219 19.88 -15.08 -18.01
C SER A 219 18.95 -15.50 -16.88
N SER A 220 19.07 -14.84 -15.73
CA SER A 220 18.18 -15.03 -14.59
C SER A 220 17.82 -13.70 -13.96
N ILE A 221 16.59 -13.59 -13.49
CA ILE A 221 16.06 -12.42 -12.78
C ILE A 221 15.54 -12.87 -11.43
N VAL A 222 16.01 -12.21 -10.37
CA VAL A 222 15.60 -12.44 -8.99
C VAL A 222 14.97 -11.15 -8.46
N LEU A 223 13.72 -11.20 -8.01
CA LEU A 223 13.11 -10.08 -7.33
C LEU A 223 13.48 -10.12 -5.84
N VAL A 224 13.83 -8.96 -5.31
CA VAL A 224 14.22 -8.81 -3.91
C VAL A 224 13.33 -7.76 -3.25
N ALA A 225 12.64 -8.12 -2.17
CA ALA A 225 11.89 -7.15 -1.39
C ALA A 225 12.83 -6.17 -0.70
N GLU A 226 12.51 -4.88 -0.75
CA GLU A 226 13.15 -3.83 0.06
C GLU A 226 12.90 -4.16 1.54
N SER A 227 13.96 -4.55 2.27
CA SER A 227 13.86 -4.82 3.69
C SER A 227 15.21 -4.62 4.37
N GLU A 228 15.18 -4.00 5.55
CA GLU A 228 16.37 -3.92 6.41
C GLU A 228 16.80 -5.30 6.92
N LEU A 229 15.88 -6.24 7.03
CA LEU A 229 16.14 -7.61 7.50
C LEU A 229 16.95 -8.41 6.49
N THR A 230 16.73 -8.18 5.20
CA THR A 230 17.41 -8.91 4.11
C THR A 230 18.62 -8.18 3.55
N GLY A 231 18.76 -6.88 3.81
CA GLY A 231 19.86 -6.05 3.29
C GLY A 231 19.68 -5.60 1.84
N GLY A 232 18.56 -5.95 1.20
CA GLY A 232 18.21 -5.54 -0.17
C GLY A 232 19.06 -6.18 -1.28
N ALA A 233 18.77 -5.80 -2.52
CA ALA A 233 19.38 -6.39 -3.71
C ALA A 233 20.90 -6.18 -3.80
N MET A 234 21.42 -5.08 -3.26
CA MET A 234 22.87 -4.82 -3.25
C MET A 234 23.64 -5.83 -2.40
N HIS A 235 23.08 -6.20 -1.24
CA HIS A 235 23.67 -7.22 -0.36
C HIS A 235 23.82 -8.57 -1.08
N TYR A 236 22.76 -9.03 -1.74
CA TYR A 236 22.79 -10.29 -2.49
C TYR A 236 23.73 -10.25 -3.69
N ALA A 237 23.78 -9.11 -4.39
CA ALA A 237 24.72 -8.94 -5.50
C ALA A 237 26.19 -9.00 -5.05
N GLU A 238 26.51 -8.42 -3.90
CA GLU A 238 27.87 -8.51 -3.32
C GLU A 238 28.20 -9.94 -2.88
N ARG A 239 27.28 -10.65 -2.25
CA ARG A 239 27.45 -12.07 -1.91
C ARG A 239 27.77 -12.90 -3.16
N VAL A 240 26.96 -12.79 -4.21
CA VAL A 240 27.19 -13.56 -5.45
C VAL A 240 28.54 -13.22 -6.08
N LYS A 241 28.94 -11.96 -6.14
CA LYS A 241 30.27 -11.59 -6.66
C LYS A 241 31.41 -12.20 -5.91
N ASN A 242 31.28 -12.38 -4.60
CA ASN A 242 32.35 -12.95 -3.75
C ASN A 242 32.35 -14.49 -3.75
N GLU A 243 31.17 -15.10 -3.66
CA GLU A 243 31.01 -16.54 -3.51
C GLU A 243 30.93 -17.26 -4.87
N TYR A 244 30.46 -16.58 -5.92
CA TYR A 244 30.19 -17.13 -7.26
C TYR A 244 30.70 -16.18 -8.36
N PRO A 245 32.02 -15.92 -8.46
CA PRO A 245 32.61 -14.88 -9.33
C PRO A 245 32.46 -15.15 -10.84
N GLN A 246 31.96 -16.32 -11.21
CA GLN A 246 31.66 -16.67 -12.61
C GLN A 246 30.44 -15.99 -13.16
N TYR A 247 29.58 -15.37 -12.31
CA TYR A 247 28.35 -14.71 -12.73
C TYR A 247 28.54 -13.20 -12.93
N ASP A 248 28.06 -12.68 -14.09
CA ASP A 248 27.97 -11.23 -14.33
C ASP A 248 26.70 -10.68 -13.70
N VAL A 249 26.81 -10.10 -12.51
CA VAL A 249 25.69 -9.64 -11.69
C VAL A 249 25.38 -8.18 -11.95
N ARG A 250 24.09 -7.87 -12.09
CA ARG A 250 23.55 -6.51 -12.20
C ARG A 250 22.46 -6.29 -11.15
N VAL A 251 22.32 -5.04 -10.72
CA VAL A 251 21.27 -4.62 -9.77
C VAL A 251 20.44 -3.49 -10.38
N THR A 252 19.14 -3.59 -10.21
CA THR A 252 18.21 -2.52 -10.51
C THR A 252 17.33 -2.29 -9.30
N ILE A 253 17.25 -1.04 -8.81
CA ILE A 253 16.39 -0.65 -7.70
C ILE A 253 15.25 0.18 -8.27
N LEU A 254 14.02 -0.33 -8.23
CA LEU A 254 12.86 0.36 -8.80
C LEU A 254 12.40 1.54 -7.94
N GLY A 255 12.49 1.41 -6.63
CA GLY A 255 12.19 2.48 -5.68
C GLY A 255 10.82 3.14 -5.92
N HIS A 256 10.77 4.46 -5.84
CA HIS A 256 9.54 5.25 -5.90
C HIS A 256 8.78 5.22 -7.23
N LEU A 257 9.31 4.65 -8.29
CA LEU A 257 8.54 4.42 -9.54
C LEU A 257 7.25 3.64 -9.26
N GLN A 258 7.29 2.72 -8.29
CA GLN A 258 6.18 1.87 -7.88
C GLN A 258 5.04 2.62 -7.16
N ARG A 259 5.30 3.83 -6.64
CA ARG A 259 4.28 4.68 -6.00
C ARG A 259 3.55 5.58 -6.98
N GLY A 260 4.10 5.75 -8.18
CA GLY A 260 3.59 6.65 -9.20
C GLY A 260 2.69 5.97 -10.22
N GLY A 261 2.27 6.76 -11.18
CA GLY A 261 1.51 6.31 -12.34
C GLY A 261 0.00 6.40 -12.21
N ARG A 262 -0.66 6.11 -13.32
CA ARG A 262 -2.13 6.08 -13.37
C ARG A 262 -2.63 4.78 -12.75
N PRO A 263 -3.59 4.84 -11.80
CA PRO A 263 -4.14 3.62 -11.22
C PRO A 263 -4.78 2.72 -12.30
N THR A 264 -4.55 1.42 -12.17
CA THR A 264 -5.19 0.40 -13.03
C THR A 264 -6.70 0.42 -12.86
N ALA A 265 -7.41 -0.27 -13.75
CA ALA A 265 -8.85 -0.44 -13.62
C ALA A 265 -9.21 -1.12 -12.28
N HIS A 266 -8.42 -2.11 -11.86
CA HIS A 266 -8.61 -2.81 -10.59
C HIS A 266 -8.54 -1.86 -9.40
N ASP A 267 -7.45 -1.09 -9.26
CA ASP A 267 -7.29 -0.12 -8.17
C ASP A 267 -8.39 0.94 -8.14
N ARG A 268 -8.85 1.42 -9.31
CA ARG A 268 -9.98 2.37 -9.36
C ARG A 268 -11.28 1.75 -8.87
N ILE A 269 -11.55 0.49 -9.22
CA ILE A 269 -12.78 -0.22 -8.84
C ILE A 269 -12.78 -0.49 -7.34
N ILE A 270 -11.72 -1.07 -6.78
CA ILE A 270 -11.64 -1.39 -5.36
C ILE A 270 -11.69 -0.11 -4.50
N ALA A 271 -10.94 0.93 -4.90
CA ALA A 271 -10.98 2.24 -4.23
C ALA A 271 -12.39 2.85 -4.24
N SER A 272 -13.13 2.71 -5.35
CA SER A 272 -14.51 3.19 -5.45
C SER A 272 -15.46 2.37 -4.56
N ARG A 273 -15.35 1.04 -4.56
CA ARG A 273 -16.16 0.15 -3.72
C ARG A 273 -15.92 0.43 -2.22
N MET A 274 -14.66 0.46 -1.79
CA MET A 274 -14.30 0.74 -0.40
C MET A 274 -14.73 2.15 0.02
N GLY A 275 -14.57 3.15 -0.87
CA GLY A 275 -14.99 4.52 -0.59
C GLY A 275 -16.49 4.66 -0.37
N VAL A 276 -17.32 3.99 -1.18
CA VAL A 276 -18.79 3.97 -0.95
C VAL A 276 -19.12 3.23 0.34
N ALA A 277 -18.49 2.07 0.57
CA ALA A 277 -18.72 1.25 1.75
C ALA A 277 -18.34 1.98 3.05
N SER A 278 -17.32 2.85 3.03
CA SER A 278 -16.93 3.64 4.21
C SER A 278 -18.02 4.60 4.68
N ILE A 279 -18.76 5.19 3.73
CA ILE A 279 -19.89 6.08 4.06
C ILE A 279 -21.09 5.28 4.55
N GLN A 280 -21.39 4.15 3.92
CA GLN A 280 -22.45 3.25 4.39
C GLN A 280 -22.17 2.78 5.82
N ALA A 281 -20.93 2.36 6.11
CA ALA A 281 -20.50 1.97 7.45
C ALA A 281 -20.76 3.07 8.50
N LEU A 282 -20.39 4.33 8.20
CA LEU A 282 -20.64 5.45 9.09
C LEU A 282 -22.14 5.68 9.33
N LEU A 283 -22.96 5.61 8.28
CA LEU A 283 -24.43 5.80 8.37
C LEU A 283 -25.12 4.67 9.15
N GLU A 284 -24.57 3.46 9.08
CA GLU A 284 -25.00 2.29 9.85
C GLU A 284 -24.47 2.27 11.29
N GLY A 285 -23.69 3.30 11.68
CA GLY A 285 -23.16 3.45 13.04
C GLY A 285 -21.88 2.63 13.31
N GLN A 286 -21.23 2.10 12.27
CA GLN A 286 -19.93 1.46 12.40
C GLN A 286 -18.85 2.48 12.77
N ARG A 287 -17.87 2.06 13.58
CA ARG A 287 -16.81 2.95 14.08
C ARG A 287 -15.50 2.18 14.17
N ASN A 288 -14.40 2.88 13.89
CA ASN A 288 -13.04 2.40 14.14
C ASN A 288 -12.73 1.08 13.43
N VAL A 289 -13.20 0.99 12.18
CA VAL A 289 -12.98 -0.14 11.28
C VAL A 289 -12.31 0.31 9.98
N MET A 290 -11.55 -0.60 9.42
CA MET A 290 -11.03 -0.51 8.05
C MET A 290 -12.02 -1.21 7.11
N THR A 291 -12.36 -0.59 5.99
CA THR A 291 -13.04 -1.26 4.88
C THR A 291 -12.02 -2.11 4.15
N GLY A 292 -12.32 -3.36 3.89
CA GLY A 292 -11.49 -4.26 3.11
C GLY A 292 -12.29 -5.01 2.06
N ILE A 293 -11.61 -5.84 1.29
CA ILE A 293 -12.19 -6.81 0.37
C ILE A 293 -11.65 -8.18 0.75
N ASP A 294 -12.53 -9.14 0.94
CA ASP A 294 -12.23 -10.54 1.22
C ASP A 294 -13.18 -11.40 0.38
N ASP A 295 -12.63 -12.28 -0.45
CA ASP A 295 -13.38 -13.09 -1.43
C ASP A 295 -14.36 -12.23 -2.27
N ASP A 296 -13.84 -11.14 -2.84
CA ASP A 296 -14.59 -10.12 -3.62
C ASP A 296 -15.76 -9.44 -2.89
N LYS A 297 -15.86 -9.58 -1.56
CA LYS A 297 -16.88 -8.93 -0.73
C LYS A 297 -16.29 -7.82 0.11
N ILE A 298 -17.08 -6.76 0.34
CA ILE A 298 -16.70 -5.74 1.31
C ILE A 298 -16.79 -6.33 2.72
N VAL A 299 -15.72 -6.14 3.46
CA VAL A 299 -15.62 -6.50 4.89
C VAL A 299 -15.21 -5.30 5.73
N TYR A 300 -15.53 -5.36 7.02
CA TYR A 300 -15.16 -4.33 7.98
C TYR A 300 -14.30 -4.95 9.07
N VAL A 301 -13.06 -4.51 9.16
CA VAL A 301 -12.05 -5.04 10.07
C VAL A 301 -11.73 -4.01 11.14
N ALA A 302 -11.90 -4.37 12.42
CA ALA A 302 -11.55 -3.45 13.50
C ALA A 302 -10.08 -3.00 13.40
N PHE A 303 -9.79 -1.71 13.57
CA PHE A 303 -8.43 -1.18 13.49
C PHE A 303 -7.41 -1.98 14.31
N VAL A 304 -7.81 -2.43 15.52
CA VAL A 304 -6.93 -3.23 16.37
C VAL A 304 -6.50 -4.54 15.69
N LYS A 305 -7.39 -5.17 14.93
CA LYS A 305 -7.07 -6.40 14.19
C LYS A 305 -6.23 -6.11 12.94
N ALA A 306 -6.61 -5.07 12.19
CA ALA A 306 -5.91 -4.69 10.96
C ALA A 306 -4.44 -4.29 11.20
N ILE A 307 -4.15 -3.68 12.38
CA ILE A 307 -2.83 -3.14 12.74
C ILE A 307 -1.96 -4.16 13.48
N LYS A 308 -2.56 -5.03 14.31
CA LYS A 308 -1.79 -5.93 15.21
C LYS A 308 -1.43 -7.27 14.61
N ASN A 309 -2.15 -7.69 13.58
CA ASN A 309 -1.95 -8.98 12.96
C ASN A 309 -1.16 -8.79 11.67
N ASP A 310 -0.17 -9.64 11.47
CA ASP A 310 0.52 -9.71 10.20
C ASP A 310 -0.36 -10.42 9.17
N LYS A 311 -0.36 -9.92 7.94
CA LYS A 311 -0.98 -10.60 6.82
C LYS A 311 -0.04 -11.72 6.36
N PRO A 312 -0.44 -13.00 6.42
CA PRO A 312 0.45 -14.08 6.06
C PRO A 312 0.70 -14.11 4.55
N ILE A 313 1.92 -14.47 4.16
CA ILE A 313 2.23 -14.86 2.78
C ILE A 313 1.59 -16.20 2.47
N ASP A 314 0.99 -16.31 1.30
CA ASP A 314 0.44 -17.56 0.82
C ASP A 314 1.57 -18.51 0.37
N ARG A 315 1.75 -19.61 1.11
CA ARG A 315 2.76 -20.63 0.82
C ARG A 315 2.47 -21.39 -0.48
N GLU A 316 1.24 -21.44 -0.94
CA GLU A 316 0.89 -22.01 -2.25
C GLU A 316 1.54 -21.20 -3.38
N LEU A 317 1.52 -19.88 -3.30
CA LEU A 317 2.19 -19.01 -4.29
C LEU A 317 3.71 -19.21 -4.31
N VAL A 318 4.33 -19.50 -3.16
CA VAL A 318 5.76 -19.85 -3.10
C VAL A 318 6.03 -21.14 -3.86
N ASN A 319 5.18 -22.16 -3.66
CA ASN A 319 5.31 -23.42 -4.40
C ASN A 319 5.10 -23.20 -5.91
N VAL A 320 4.13 -22.37 -6.31
CA VAL A 320 3.92 -21.99 -7.73
C VAL A 320 5.17 -21.36 -8.31
N LEU A 321 5.82 -20.43 -7.60
CA LEU A 321 7.08 -19.84 -8.08
C LEU A 321 8.17 -20.89 -8.26
N HIS A 322 8.34 -21.81 -7.30
CA HIS A 322 9.35 -22.89 -7.38
C HIS A 322 9.08 -23.82 -8.58
N GLU A 323 7.83 -24.23 -8.80
CA GLU A 323 7.48 -25.09 -9.93
C GLU A 323 7.74 -24.43 -11.29
N LEU A 324 7.54 -23.10 -11.39
CA LEU A 324 7.72 -22.37 -12.64
C LEU A 324 9.15 -21.91 -12.90
N SER A 325 10.04 -21.98 -11.91
CA SER A 325 11.43 -21.54 -12.03
C SER A 325 12.41 -22.54 -12.70
N ILE A 326 11.92 -23.68 -13.19
CA ILE A 326 12.69 -24.75 -13.85
C ILE A 326 13.21 -24.36 -15.24
#